data_d7e520f117584895e1ed4642de287f2f
#
_entry.id   d7e520f117584895e1ed4642de287f2f
#
_cell.length_a   1.000
_cell.length_b   1.000
_cell.length_c   1.000
_cell.angle_alpha   90.00
_cell.angle_beta   90.00
_cell.angle_gamma   90.00
#
_symmetry.space_group_name_H-M   'P 1'
#
loop_
_entity.id
_entity.type
_entity.pdbx_description
1 polymer ?
#
loop_
_entity_poly.entity_id
_entity_poly.type
_entity_poly.pdbx_seq_one_letter_code
_entity_poly.pdbx_strand_id
1 'polypeptide(L)'
;MTTSDFSLDYPKEIVDSYREFGFSSIFLRPLNPYGRAKDNENWSFYYDRFIKFYKEALEYILKLNQEGEYFREDFTTMLMKKILTPFPIGFVDLQSPAGIINSVIVYNYDGYVYCSDESRMMAEYGDYTFRLGRVNSTYQELFFGKKARQLSEVWATEFIAGCSDCAYFQYCGADPVRNYSTQGDWYGHRPTSLFCHFHKEVFDYLFTMIDKHGKEVLPIFLSWVYDR
;
A
#
# COMPACT_ATOMS: atom_id res chain seq x y z
N MET A 1 2.19 11.04 4.97
CA MET A 1 3.40 11.75 4.45
C MET A 1 4.04 10.92 3.37
N THR A 2 4.49 11.50 2.26
CA THR A 2 5.28 10.80 1.22
C THR A 2 6.75 11.13 1.43
N THR A 3 7.60 10.10 1.47
CA THR A 3 9.04 10.25 1.72
C THR A 3 9.82 10.37 0.41
N SER A 4 10.60 11.43 0.27
CA SER A 4 11.60 11.57 -0.80
C SER A 4 12.94 10.98 -0.36
N ASP A 5 13.90 10.82 -1.28
CA ASP A 5 15.26 10.36 -0.94
C ASP A 5 15.92 11.16 0.19
N PHE A 6 15.71 12.48 0.19
CA PHE A 6 16.21 13.37 1.25
C PHE A 6 15.57 13.05 2.61
N SER A 7 14.26 12.74 2.64
CA SER A 7 13.54 12.46 3.89
C SER A 7 13.99 11.16 4.56
N LEU A 8 14.55 10.23 3.80
CA LEU A 8 14.93 8.90 4.31
C LEU A 8 16.10 8.92 5.30
N ASP A 9 16.82 10.02 5.41
CA ASP A 9 17.94 10.18 6.35
C ASP A 9 17.50 10.73 7.72
N TYR A 10 16.20 11.09 7.87
CA TYR A 10 15.67 11.80 9.05
C TYR A 10 14.43 11.12 9.67
N PRO A 11 14.49 9.81 10.03
CA PRO A 11 13.30 9.09 10.50
C PRO A 11 12.72 9.65 11.81
N LYS A 12 13.56 10.01 12.77
CA LYS A 12 13.14 10.51 14.09
C LYS A 12 12.70 11.97 14.02
N GLU A 13 13.45 12.80 13.34
CA GLU A 13 13.16 14.22 13.16
C GLU A 13 11.82 14.44 12.46
N ILE A 14 11.46 13.56 11.53
CA ILE A 14 10.16 13.59 10.88
C ILE A 14 9.04 13.24 11.86
N VAL A 15 9.21 12.22 12.68
CA VAL A 15 8.23 11.86 13.71
C VAL A 15 8.08 12.99 14.72
N ASP A 16 9.20 13.56 15.19
CA ASP A 16 9.20 14.66 16.13
C ASP A 16 8.52 15.92 15.57
N SER A 17 8.76 16.25 14.30
CA SER A 17 8.07 17.36 13.65
C SER A 17 6.54 17.18 13.66
N TYR A 18 6.03 15.97 13.41
CA TYR A 18 4.59 15.71 13.49
C TYR A 18 4.06 15.87 14.92
N ARG A 19 4.82 15.41 15.92
CA ARG A 19 4.47 15.58 17.34
C ARG A 19 4.44 17.04 17.77
N GLU A 20 5.44 17.83 17.35
CA GLU A 20 5.51 19.27 17.62
C GLU A 20 4.32 20.05 17.04
N PHE A 21 3.79 19.61 15.88
CA PHE A 21 2.55 20.15 15.30
C PHE A 21 1.28 19.64 15.97
N GLY A 22 1.37 18.78 16.98
CA GLY A 22 0.24 18.24 17.73
C GLY A 22 -0.49 17.08 17.06
N PHE A 23 0.11 16.45 16.06
CA PHE A 23 -0.45 15.22 15.50
C PHE A 23 -0.18 14.02 16.43
N SER A 24 -1.15 13.11 16.49
CA SER A 24 -1.05 11.84 17.23
C SER A 24 -0.77 10.63 16.34
N SER A 25 -0.61 10.85 15.05
CA SER A 25 -0.27 9.78 14.10
C SER A 25 0.50 10.29 12.89
N ILE A 26 1.16 9.35 12.22
CA ILE A 26 1.84 9.57 10.95
C ILE A 26 1.61 8.36 10.03
N PHE A 27 1.45 8.62 8.74
CA PHE A 27 1.47 7.58 7.71
C PHE A 27 2.81 7.67 6.97
N LEU A 28 3.69 6.71 7.21
CA LEU A 28 4.98 6.60 6.52
C LEU A 28 4.76 5.93 5.16
N ARG A 29 4.76 6.72 4.11
CA ARG A 29 4.41 6.26 2.77
C ARG A 29 5.61 6.38 1.83
N PRO A 30 5.99 5.28 1.11
CA PRO A 30 7.00 5.37 0.07
C PRO A 30 6.51 6.23 -1.11
N LEU A 31 7.42 6.64 -1.96
CA LEU A 31 7.08 7.21 -3.26
C LEU A 31 6.24 6.22 -4.06
N ASN A 32 5.24 6.76 -4.73
CA ASN A 32 4.39 5.97 -5.61
C ASN A 32 5.02 5.93 -7.02
N PRO A 33 5.14 4.77 -7.68
CA PRO A 33 5.76 4.64 -9.00
C PRO A 33 4.86 5.14 -10.14
N TYR A 34 4.10 6.21 -9.90
CA TYR A 34 3.20 6.84 -10.86
C TYR A 34 3.59 8.30 -11.06
N GLY A 35 3.12 8.87 -12.16
CA GLY A 35 3.38 10.25 -12.45
C GLY A 35 4.87 10.54 -12.65
N ARG A 36 5.35 11.68 -12.16
CA ARG A 36 6.75 12.11 -12.31
C ARG A 36 7.76 11.18 -11.67
N ALA A 37 7.35 10.43 -10.66
CA ALA A 37 8.24 9.48 -10.00
C ALA A 37 8.52 8.22 -10.83
N LYS A 38 7.71 7.95 -11.88
CA LYS A 38 7.90 6.79 -12.77
C LYS A 38 9.29 6.75 -13.41
N ASP A 39 9.86 7.92 -13.68
CA ASP A 39 11.15 8.07 -14.36
C ASP A 39 12.36 7.89 -13.41
N ASN A 40 12.13 7.54 -12.14
CA ASN A 40 13.22 7.22 -11.22
C ASN A 40 13.92 5.94 -11.64
N GLU A 41 15.17 6.03 -12.04
CA GLU A 41 15.97 4.90 -12.53
C GLU A 41 16.43 3.94 -11.41
N ASN A 42 16.26 4.32 -10.14
CA ASN A 42 16.85 3.59 -9.02
C ASN A 42 15.86 3.16 -7.93
N TRP A 43 14.71 2.63 -8.37
CA TRP A 43 13.63 2.20 -7.48
C TRP A 43 14.05 1.14 -6.44
N SER A 44 14.92 0.18 -6.82
CA SER A 44 15.38 -0.85 -5.87
C SER A 44 16.13 -0.21 -4.71
N PHE A 45 17.09 0.66 -5.01
CA PHE A 45 17.87 1.38 -4.00
C PHE A 45 16.98 2.28 -3.10
N TYR A 46 15.97 2.95 -3.70
CA TYR A 46 15.03 3.75 -2.94
C TYR A 46 14.23 2.88 -1.96
N TYR A 47 13.69 1.73 -2.38
CA TYR A 47 12.91 0.85 -1.52
C TYR A 47 13.74 0.25 -0.39
N ASP A 48 14.99 -0.13 -0.63
CA ASP A 48 15.90 -0.65 0.40
C ASP A 48 16.16 0.41 1.49
N ARG A 49 16.39 1.67 1.07
CA ARG A 49 16.51 2.80 2.01
C ARG A 49 15.21 3.08 2.74
N PHE A 50 14.07 3.02 2.05
CA PHE A 50 12.78 3.24 2.67
C PHE A 50 12.46 2.19 3.73
N ILE A 51 12.76 0.92 3.49
CA ILE A 51 12.58 -0.15 4.48
C ILE A 51 13.40 0.14 5.74
N LYS A 52 14.65 0.56 5.59
CA LYS A 52 15.50 0.95 6.71
C LYS A 52 14.89 2.14 7.49
N PHE A 53 14.53 3.20 6.79
CA PHE A 53 13.85 4.37 7.34
C PHE A 53 12.59 3.99 8.10
N TYR A 54 11.73 3.14 7.50
CA TYR A 54 10.50 2.69 8.11
C TYR A 54 10.75 1.91 9.41
N LYS A 55 11.71 1.00 9.43
CA LYS A 55 12.08 0.22 10.61
C LYS A 55 12.56 1.15 11.74
N GLU A 56 13.46 2.08 11.45
CA GLU A 56 13.98 3.04 12.44
C GLU A 56 12.89 3.98 12.99
N ALA A 57 12.02 4.49 12.13
CA ALA A 57 10.90 5.33 12.54
C ALA A 57 9.89 4.56 13.39
N LEU A 58 9.54 3.33 13.00
CA LEU A 58 8.61 2.50 13.76
C LEU A 58 9.16 2.12 15.15
N GLU A 59 10.42 1.73 15.24
CA GLU A 59 11.09 1.47 16.52
C GLU A 59 11.06 2.70 17.44
N TYR A 60 11.31 3.88 16.88
CA TYR A 60 11.22 5.12 17.63
C TYR A 60 9.79 5.41 18.11
N ILE A 61 8.79 5.23 17.25
CA ILE A 61 7.37 5.39 17.61
C ILE A 61 6.94 4.40 18.69
N LEU A 62 7.36 3.14 18.61
CA LEU A 62 7.09 2.13 19.64
C LEU A 62 7.71 2.52 20.98
N LYS A 63 8.93 3.05 20.97
CA LYS A 63 9.59 3.55 22.19
C LYS A 63 8.80 4.69 22.83
N LEU A 64 8.30 5.67 22.05
CA LEU A 64 7.43 6.73 22.56
C LEU A 64 6.19 6.17 23.26
N ASN A 65 5.54 5.18 22.67
CA ASN A 65 4.38 4.53 23.27
C ASN A 65 4.73 3.77 24.57
N GLN A 66 5.89 3.11 24.64
CA GLN A 66 6.39 2.46 25.86
C GLN A 66 6.69 3.48 26.97
N GLU A 67 7.10 4.68 26.61
CA GLU A 67 7.34 5.81 27.54
C GLU A 67 6.03 6.52 27.95
N GLY A 68 4.88 6.07 27.45
CA GLY A 68 3.55 6.58 27.80
C GLY A 68 3.03 7.71 26.88
N GLU A 69 3.74 8.00 25.79
CA GLU A 69 3.28 8.96 24.79
C GLU A 69 2.61 8.24 23.62
N TYR A 70 1.26 8.37 23.50
CA TYR A 70 0.53 7.77 22.40
C TYR A 70 0.88 8.45 21.08
N PHE A 71 1.47 7.69 20.17
CA PHE A 71 1.69 8.10 18.78
C PHE A 71 1.58 6.89 17.86
N ARG A 72 0.83 6.99 16.78
CA ARG A 72 0.48 5.86 15.92
C ARG A 72 1.15 5.95 14.55
N GLU A 73 1.63 4.81 14.04
CA GLU A 73 2.03 4.68 12.63
C GLU A 73 0.89 4.03 11.84
N ASP A 74 0.30 4.79 10.91
CA ASP A 74 -0.98 4.40 10.28
C ASP A 74 -0.82 3.24 9.28
N PHE A 75 0.31 3.10 8.58
CA PHE A 75 0.53 1.95 7.68
C PHE A 75 0.69 0.65 8.48
N THR A 76 1.50 0.66 9.54
CA THR A 76 1.60 -0.47 10.49
C THR A 76 0.24 -0.81 11.08
N THR A 77 -0.53 0.18 11.47
CA THR A 77 -1.87 -0.02 12.02
C THR A 77 -2.79 -0.76 11.06
N MET A 78 -2.77 -0.40 9.77
CA MET A 78 -3.53 -1.13 8.75
C MET A 78 -3.07 -2.57 8.60
N LEU A 79 -1.75 -2.81 8.58
CA LEU A 79 -1.20 -4.16 8.51
C LEU A 79 -1.56 -4.98 9.76
N MET A 80 -1.43 -4.39 10.95
CA MET A 80 -1.82 -5.05 12.20
C MET A 80 -3.31 -5.35 12.25
N LYS A 81 -4.17 -4.44 11.78
CA LYS A 81 -5.61 -4.70 11.68
C LYS A 81 -5.89 -5.92 10.80
N LYS A 82 -5.16 -6.05 9.69
CA LYS A 82 -5.30 -7.20 8.77
C LYS A 82 -4.75 -8.50 9.36
N ILE A 83 -3.69 -8.43 10.18
CA ILE A 83 -3.05 -9.60 10.80
C ILE A 83 -3.83 -10.07 12.04
N LEU A 84 -4.30 -9.14 12.87
CA LEU A 84 -4.84 -9.43 14.20
C LEU A 84 -6.37 -9.45 14.27
N THR A 85 -7.06 -9.04 13.19
CA THR A 85 -8.53 -8.97 13.18
C THR A 85 -9.12 -9.54 11.89
N PRO A 86 -10.40 -9.97 11.90
CA PRO A 86 -11.10 -10.37 10.68
C PRO A 86 -11.66 -9.19 9.88
N PHE A 87 -11.42 -7.95 10.29
CA PHE A 87 -12.04 -6.77 9.69
C PHE A 87 -11.29 -6.30 8.44
N PRO A 88 -12.01 -5.85 7.39
CA PRO A 88 -11.38 -5.26 6.21
C PRO A 88 -10.67 -3.95 6.56
N ILE A 89 -9.58 -3.68 5.87
CA ILE A 89 -8.77 -2.47 6.09
C ILE A 89 -9.11 -1.33 5.14
N GLY A 90 -9.82 -1.60 4.04
CA GLY A 90 -10.15 -0.59 3.01
C GLY A 90 -8.98 -0.10 2.17
N PHE A 91 -7.78 -0.65 2.34
CA PHE A 91 -6.59 -0.25 1.59
C PHE A 91 -6.49 -1.04 0.29
N VAL A 92 -6.65 -0.36 -0.85
CA VAL A 92 -6.83 -0.94 -2.19
C VAL A 92 -5.69 -1.88 -2.58
N ASP A 93 -4.44 -1.48 -2.29
CA ASP A 93 -3.23 -2.22 -2.69
C ASP A 93 -3.05 -3.57 -1.97
N LEU A 94 -3.68 -3.74 -0.81
CA LEU A 94 -3.54 -4.92 0.04
C LEU A 94 -4.85 -5.70 0.18
N GLN A 95 -5.66 -5.73 -0.85
CA GLN A 95 -6.88 -6.52 -0.92
C GLN A 95 -6.75 -7.67 -1.92
N SER A 96 -7.44 -8.78 -1.65
CA SER A 96 -7.70 -9.84 -2.62
C SER A 96 -9.19 -10.22 -2.52
N PRO A 97 -9.95 -10.05 -3.61
CA PRO A 97 -9.59 -9.39 -4.88
C PRO A 97 -9.14 -7.95 -4.69
N ALA A 98 -8.25 -7.47 -5.56
CA ALA A 98 -7.74 -6.09 -5.51
C ALA A 98 -8.88 -5.07 -5.40
N GLY A 99 -8.65 -3.98 -4.65
CA GLY A 99 -9.69 -2.97 -4.41
C GLY A 99 -10.10 -2.16 -5.64
N ILE A 100 -9.39 -2.27 -6.75
CA ILE A 100 -9.78 -1.66 -8.03
C ILE A 100 -11.19 -2.14 -8.44
N ILE A 101 -12.03 -1.23 -8.91
CA ILE A 101 -13.44 -1.48 -9.26
C ILE A 101 -14.29 -1.92 -8.06
N ASN A 102 -13.82 -2.87 -7.24
CA ASN A 102 -14.58 -3.43 -6.12
C ASN A 102 -14.79 -2.45 -4.96
N SER A 103 -13.74 -1.72 -4.61
CA SER A 103 -13.75 -0.79 -3.47
C SER A 103 -13.69 0.67 -3.90
N VAL A 104 -13.20 0.95 -5.11
CA VAL A 104 -13.06 2.30 -5.65
C VAL A 104 -13.22 2.34 -7.16
N ILE A 105 -13.92 3.35 -7.65
CA ILE A 105 -13.84 3.85 -9.03
C ILE A 105 -13.70 5.37 -8.97
N VAL A 106 -13.08 5.96 -9.98
CA VAL A 106 -12.81 7.40 -10.03
C VAL A 106 -13.50 8.02 -11.22
N TYR A 107 -14.42 8.94 -10.96
CA TYR A 107 -15.01 9.83 -11.97
C TYR A 107 -14.08 11.01 -12.16
N ASN A 108 -13.52 11.16 -13.36
CA ASN A 108 -12.50 12.16 -13.61
C ASN A 108 -13.05 13.35 -14.43
N TYR A 109 -12.40 14.49 -14.33
CA TYR A 109 -12.76 15.72 -15.01
C TYR A 109 -12.68 15.62 -16.55
N ASP A 110 -11.93 14.65 -17.09
CA ASP A 110 -11.85 14.37 -18.53
C ASP A 110 -13.12 13.69 -19.10
N GLY A 111 -14.13 13.46 -18.24
CA GLY A 111 -15.39 12.83 -18.60
C GLY A 111 -15.34 11.30 -18.67
N TYR A 112 -14.27 10.67 -18.14
CA TYR A 112 -14.13 9.22 -18.08
C TYR A 112 -14.10 8.70 -16.66
N VAL A 113 -14.33 7.39 -16.54
CA VAL A 113 -14.28 6.64 -15.28
C VAL A 113 -13.10 5.68 -15.32
N TYR A 114 -12.35 5.65 -14.23
CA TYR A 114 -11.15 4.85 -14.04
C TYR A 114 -11.32 3.85 -12.91
N CYS A 115 -10.57 2.74 -12.96
CA CYS A 115 -10.73 1.66 -11.99
C CYS A 115 -10.10 1.95 -10.61
N SER A 116 -9.21 2.95 -10.52
CA SER A 116 -8.58 3.44 -9.28
C SER A 116 -7.98 4.84 -9.49
N ASP A 117 -7.52 5.48 -8.41
CA ASP A 117 -6.83 6.76 -8.49
C ASP A 117 -5.49 6.63 -9.23
N GLU A 118 -4.76 5.55 -9.02
CA GLU A 118 -3.51 5.27 -9.72
C GLU A 118 -3.72 5.16 -11.23
N SER A 119 -4.79 4.51 -11.66
CA SER A 119 -5.15 4.41 -13.08
C SER A 119 -5.53 5.77 -13.68
N ARG A 120 -6.17 6.66 -12.90
CA ARG A 120 -6.40 8.05 -13.27
C ARG A 120 -5.07 8.83 -13.39
N MET A 121 -4.14 8.60 -12.43
CA MET A 121 -2.81 9.23 -12.51
C MET A 121 -2.05 8.83 -13.78
N MET A 122 -2.17 7.58 -14.22
CA MET A 122 -1.58 7.14 -15.50
C MET A 122 -2.20 7.88 -16.69
N ALA A 123 -3.49 8.15 -16.65
CA ALA A 123 -4.17 8.89 -17.72
C ALA A 123 -3.68 10.34 -17.86
N GLU A 124 -3.24 10.99 -16.78
CA GLU A 124 -2.62 12.32 -16.82
C GLU A 124 -1.29 12.34 -17.63
N TYR A 125 -0.67 11.17 -17.80
CA TYR A 125 0.54 10.98 -18.62
C TYR A 125 0.25 10.29 -19.95
N GLY A 126 -1.03 10.26 -20.37
CA GLY A 126 -1.45 9.76 -21.69
C GLY A 126 -1.67 8.25 -21.76
N ASP A 127 -1.62 7.53 -20.66
CA ASP A 127 -1.94 6.08 -20.63
C ASP A 127 -3.37 5.85 -20.17
N TYR A 128 -4.22 5.50 -21.12
CA TYR A 128 -5.66 5.30 -20.91
C TYR A 128 -6.08 3.83 -20.80
N THR A 129 -5.13 2.94 -20.54
CA THR A 129 -5.34 1.48 -20.51
C THR A 129 -6.46 1.06 -19.56
N PHE A 130 -6.63 1.76 -18.45
CA PHE A 130 -7.57 1.40 -17.38
C PHE A 130 -8.86 2.23 -17.35
N ARG A 131 -9.23 2.86 -18.45
CA ARG A 131 -10.55 3.46 -18.60
C ARG A 131 -11.63 2.37 -18.59
N LEU A 132 -12.63 2.53 -17.72
CA LEU A 132 -13.80 1.64 -17.64
C LEU A 132 -14.89 2.06 -18.61
N GLY A 133 -15.14 3.38 -18.70
CA GLY A 133 -16.20 3.97 -19.52
C GLY A 133 -16.23 5.48 -19.39
N ARG A 134 -17.37 6.08 -19.76
CA ARG A 134 -17.63 7.50 -19.59
C ARG A 134 -18.43 7.77 -18.32
N VAL A 135 -18.45 9.01 -17.85
CA VAL A 135 -19.21 9.44 -16.66
C VAL A 135 -20.71 9.20 -16.77
N ASN A 136 -21.25 9.10 -18.00
CA ASN A 136 -22.64 8.77 -18.29
C ASN A 136 -22.88 7.29 -18.65
N SER A 137 -21.86 6.43 -18.52
CA SER A 137 -22.01 4.97 -18.71
C SER A 137 -22.89 4.37 -17.62
N THR A 138 -23.61 3.33 -17.97
CA THR A 138 -24.44 2.57 -17.04
C THR A 138 -23.57 1.76 -16.05
N TYR A 139 -24.16 1.38 -14.90
CA TYR A 139 -23.53 0.47 -13.97
C TYR A 139 -23.04 -0.83 -14.63
N GLN A 140 -23.85 -1.40 -15.53
CA GLN A 140 -23.47 -2.64 -16.22
C GLN A 140 -22.27 -2.45 -17.14
N GLU A 141 -22.16 -1.34 -17.83
CA GLU A 141 -21.01 -1.03 -18.70
C GLU A 141 -19.72 -0.84 -17.88
N LEU A 142 -19.79 -0.18 -16.73
CA LEU A 142 -18.64 0.10 -15.90
C LEU A 142 -18.15 -1.16 -15.15
N PHE A 143 -19.06 -1.90 -14.50
CA PHE A 143 -18.69 -2.99 -13.60
C PHE A 143 -18.67 -4.38 -14.28
N PHE A 144 -19.36 -4.56 -15.40
CA PHE A 144 -19.45 -5.81 -16.13
C PHE A 144 -19.05 -5.69 -17.61
N GLY A 145 -18.53 -4.54 -18.01
CA GLY A 145 -17.99 -4.30 -19.34
C GLY A 145 -16.71 -5.13 -19.62
N LYS A 146 -16.25 -5.10 -20.87
CA LYS A 146 -15.08 -5.87 -21.30
C LYS A 146 -13.85 -5.61 -20.42
N LYS A 147 -13.57 -4.34 -20.11
CA LYS A 147 -12.41 -3.95 -19.30
C LYS A 147 -12.49 -4.51 -17.87
N ALA A 148 -13.64 -4.37 -17.21
CA ALA A 148 -13.85 -4.90 -15.87
C ALA A 148 -13.68 -6.42 -15.81
N ARG A 149 -14.21 -7.16 -16.82
CA ARG A 149 -14.01 -8.62 -16.91
C ARG A 149 -12.54 -9.00 -17.09
N GLN A 150 -11.80 -8.30 -17.96
CA GLN A 150 -10.37 -8.55 -18.14
C GLN A 150 -9.58 -8.32 -16.86
N LEU A 151 -9.91 -7.26 -16.09
CA LEU A 151 -9.27 -6.98 -14.81
C LEU A 151 -9.62 -8.04 -13.76
N SER A 152 -10.84 -8.59 -13.78
CA SER A 152 -11.24 -9.64 -12.84
C SER A 152 -10.47 -10.96 -12.98
N GLU A 153 -9.83 -11.19 -14.11
CA GLU A 153 -8.97 -12.37 -14.32
C GLU A 153 -7.62 -12.28 -13.59
N VAL A 154 -7.21 -11.06 -13.20
CA VAL A 154 -5.85 -10.79 -12.69
C VAL A 154 -5.82 -10.07 -11.33
N TRP A 155 -6.96 -9.84 -10.69
CA TRP A 155 -7.05 -9.04 -9.47
C TRP A 155 -7.03 -9.83 -8.16
N ALA A 156 -7.03 -11.17 -8.24
CA ALA A 156 -7.05 -12.02 -7.05
C ALA A 156 -5.73 -12.78 -6.90
N THR A 157 -5.11 -12.63 -5.73
CA THR A 157 -3.83 -13.27 -5.41
C THR A 157 -3.89 -14.80 -5.48
N GLU A 158 -5.09 -15.37 -5.30
CA GLU A 158 -5.38 -16.80 -5.39
C GLU A 158 -5.03 -17.41 -6.75
N PHE A 159 -5.11 -16.61 -7.81
CA PHE A 159 -4.89 -17.05 -9.19
C PHE A 159 -3.56 -16.57 -9.78
N ILE A 160 -2.73 -15.88 -8.97
CA ILE A 160 -1.46 -15.34 -9.44
C ILE A 160 -0.32 -16.23 -9.00
N ALA A 161 0.49 -16.69 -9.97
CA ALA A 161 1.67 -17.48 -9.72
C ALA A 161 2.64 -16.78 -8.75
N GLY A 162 3.08 -17.50 -7.73
CA GLY A 162 3.96 -17.01 -6.68
C GLY A 162 3.26 -16.20 -5.59
N CYS A 163 1.95 -15.91 -5.74
CA CYS A 163 1.13 -15.36 -4.67
C CYS A 163 0.37 -16.47 -3.92
N SER A 164 -0.24 -17.42 -4.63
CA SER A 164 -1.02 -18.54 -4.06
C SER A 164 -0.23 -19.39 -3.04
N ASP A 165 1.08 -19.52 -3.23
CA ASP A 165 1.96 -20.31 -2.36
C ASP A 165 2.77 -19.44 -1.38
N CYS A 166 2.47 -18.14 -1.30
CA CYS A 166 3.20 -17.20 -0.44
C CYS A 166 2.72 -17.29 1.02
N ALA A 167 3.66 -17.31 1.98
CA ALA A 167 3.34 -17.28 3.40
C ALA A 167 2.50 -16.06 3.81
N TYR A 168 2.63 -14.95 3.10
CA TYR A 168 1.90 -13.69 3.35
C TYR A 168 0.65 -13.53 2.50
N PHE A 169 0.24 -14.55 1.80
CA PHE A 169 -0.92 -14.56 0.91
C PHE A 169 -2.17 -13.89 1.51
N GLN A 170 -2.52 -14.23 2.76
CA GLN A 170 -3.71 -13.70 3.43
C GLN A 170 -3.62 -12.21 3.79
N TYR A 171 -2.41 -11.67 3.86
CA TYR A 171 -2.15 -10.31 4.32
C TYR A 171 -1.78 -9.36 3.18
N CYS A 172 -1.45 -9.89 2.02
CA CYS A 172 -1.01 -9.13 0.85
C CYS A 172 -2.16 -8.86 -0.12
N GLY A 173 -1.85 -8.23 -1.24
CA GLY A 173 -2.74 -7.97 -2.36
C GLY A 173 -1.99 -7.99 -3.68
N ALA A 174 -2.73 -7.91 -4.78
CA ALA A 174 -2.16 -7.78 -6.11
C ALA A 174 -2.95 -6.72 -6.88
N ASP A 175 -2.29 -5.63 -7.23
CA ASP A 175 -2.88 -4.55 -8.01
C ASP A 175 -2.42 -4.63 -9.48
N PRO A 176 -3.33 -4.95 -10.43
CA PRO A 176 -3.00 -5.00 -11.85
C PRO A 176 -2.53 -3.64 -12.42
N VAL A 177 -3.01 -2.52 -11.89
CA VAL A 177 -2.58 -1.19 -12.32
C VAL A 177 -1.11 -0.97 -11.99
N ARG A 178 -0.71 -1.34 -10.78
CA ARG A 178 0.68 -1.26 -10.34
C ARG A 178 1.59 -2.21 -11.11
N ASN A 179 1.16 -3.47 -11.27
CA ASN A 179 1.90 -4.44 -12.07
C ASN A 179 2.17 -3.91 -13.48
N TYR A 180 1.13 -3.41 -14.13
CA TYR A 180 1.26 -2.84 -15.47
C TYR A 180 2.17 -1.60 -15.49
N SER A 181 2.00 -0.68 -14.57
CA SER A 181 2.81 0.55 -14.50
C SER A 181 4.30 0.26 -14.31
N THR A 182 4.65 -0.77 -13.52
CA THR A 182 6.04 -1.06 -13.15
C THR A 182 6.69 -2.17 -13.95
N GLN A 183 5.90 -3.07 -14.56
CA GLN A 183 6.40 -4.27 -15.24
C GLN A 183 5.82 -4.46 -16.66
N GLY A 184 4.88 -3.61 -17.11
CA GLY A 184 4.25 -3.70 -18.42
C GLY A 184 3.23 -4.85 -18.56
N ASP A 185 2.91 -5.55 -17.49
CA ASP A 185 2.03 -6.72 -17.46
C ASP A 185 1.03 -6.61 -16.30
N TRP A 186 -0.24 -6.97 -16.54
CA TRP A 186 -1.29 -6.93 -15.52
C TRP A 186 -1.13 -8.00 -14.43
N TYR A 187 -0.59 -9.19 -14.77
CA TYR A 187 -0.28 -10.26 -13.81
C TYR A 187 0.94 -9.87 -12.96
N GLY A 188 1.94 -9.27 -13.60
CA GLY A 188 3.23 -8.98 -13.02
C GLY A 188 4.06 -10.23 -12.70
N HIS A 189 5.35 -10.06 -12.55
CA HIS A 189 6.31 -11.11 -12.23
C HIS A 189 6.82 -10.93 -10.80
N ARG A 190 6.41 -11.86 -9.89
CA ARG A 190 6.68 -11.71 -8.44
C ARG A 190 8.17 -11.60 -8.09
N PRO A 191 9.08 -12.40 -8.66
CA PRO A 191 10.52 -12.30 -8.35
C PRO A 191 11.15 -10.93 -8.64
N THR A 192 10.63 -10.18 -9.60
CA THR A 192 11.14 -8.84 -9.96
C THR A 192 10.23 -7.70 -9.51
N SER A 193 9.14 -8.00 -8.80
CA SER A 193 8.21 -7.00 -8.31
C SER A 193 8.75 -6.32 -7.05
N LEU A 194 9.09 -5.04 -7.14
CA LEU A 194 9.50 -4.22 -5.99
C LEU A 194 8.37 -4.11 -4.94
N PHE A 195 7.11 -4.10 -5.37
CA PHE A 195 5.97 -4.16 -4.45
C PHE A 195 5.98 -5.46 -3.63
N CYS A 196 6.22 -6.60 -4.28
CA CYS A 196 6.31 -7.90 -3.61
C CYS A 196 7.48 -7.93 -2.63
N HIS A 197 8.67 -7.47 -3.06
CA HIS A 197 9.86 -7.40 -2.22
C HIS A 197 9.62 -6.53 -0.98
N PHE A 198 9.14 -5.31 -1.18
CA PHE A 198 8.85 -4.37 -0.10
C PHE A 198 7.88 -4.94 0.94
N HIS A 199 6.73 -5.49 0.51
CA HIS A 199 5.74 -6.01 1.44
C HIS A 199 6.21 -7.26 2.17
N LYS A 200 6.98 -8.14 1.53
CA LYS A 200 7.62 -9.28 2.21
C LYS A 200 8.54 -8.81 3.33
N GLU A 201 9.42 -7.87 3.05
CA GLU A 201 10.34 -7.30 4.05
C GLU A 201 9.60 -6.67 5.23
N VAL A 202 8.51 -5.94 4.96
CA VAL A 202 7.69 -5.34 6.02
C VAL A 202 6.99 -6.43 6.84
N PHE A 203 6.38 -7.43 6.20
CA PHE A 203 5.73 -8.54 6.91
C PHE A 203 6.73 -9.35 7.73
N ASP A 204 7.89 -9.72 7.16
CA ASP A 204 8.96 -10.42 7.88
C ASP A 204 9.39 -9.65 9.13
N TYR A 205 9.56 -8.35 8.99
CA TYR A 205 9.93 -7.48 10.11
C TYR A 205 8.85 -7.45 11.20
N LEU A 206 7.58 -7.25 10.81
CA LEU A 206 6.47 -7.16 11.77
C LEU A 206 6.20 -8.49 12.47
N PHE A 207 6.21 -9.60 11.76
CA PHE A 207 6.06 -10.94 12.37
C PHE A 207 7.25 -11.28 13.28
N THR A 208 8.47 -10.94 12.87
CA THR A 208 9.67 -11.12 13.72
C THR A 208 9.56 -10.27 15.00
N MET A 209 9.07 -9.05 14.89
CA MET A 209 8.85 -8.16 16.05
C MET A 209 7.80 -8.74 17.00
N ILE A 210 6.70 -9.27 16.49
CA ILE A 210 5.66 -9.94 17.29
C ILE A 210 6.24 -11.20 17.96
N ASP A 211 6.98 -12.01 17.25
CA ASP A 211 7.58 -13.25 17.80
C ASP A 211 8.57 -12.95 18.93
N LYS A 212 9.46 -12.00 18.72
CA LYS A 212 10.53 -11.69 19.69
C LYS A 212 10.09 -10.77 20.85
N HIS A 213 9.22 -9.81 20.57
CA HIS A 213 8.86 -8.71 21.48
C HIS A 213 7.36 -8.59 21.69
N GLY A 214 6.59 -9.66 21.43
CA GLY A 214 5.13 -9.62 21.43
C GLY A 214 4.52 -9.12 22.74
N LYS A 215 5.12 -9.45 23.89
CA LYS A 215 4.63 -8.96 25.20
C LYS A 215 4.65 -7.42 25.32
N GLU A 216 5.60 -6.78 24.65
CA GLU A 216 5.80 -5.33 24.70
C GLU A 216 5.04 -4.61 23.59
N VAL A 217 5.04 -5.17 22.35
CA VAL A 217 4.50 -4.48 21.18
C VAL A 217 3.04 -4.77 20.90
N LEU A 218 2.52 -5.97 21.22
CA LEU A 218 1.12 -6.30 20.96
C LEU A 218 0.12 -5.38 21.67
N PRO A 219 0.31 -4.98 22.94
CA PRO A 219 -0.58 -4.01 23.57
C PRO A 219 -0.62 -2.68 22.84
N ILE A 220 0.53 -2.21 22.30
CA ILE A 220 0.63 -0.97 21.54
C ILE A 220 -0.10 -1.15 20.20
N PHE A 221 0.19 -2.20 19.42
CA PHE A 221 -0.49 -2.47 18.16
C PHE A 221 -2.01 -2.61 18.33
N LEU A 222 -2.47 -3.27 19.39
CA LEU A 222 -3.90 -3.38 19.67
C LEU A 222 -4.51 -2.02 20.04
N SER A 223 -3.79 -1.18 20.79
CA SER A 223 -4.25 0.19 21.06
C SER A 223 -4.45 1.00 19.78
N TRP A 224 -3.52 0.87 18.81
CA TRP A 224 -3.63 1.52 17.50
C TRP A 224 -4.79 0.97 16.66
N VAL A 225 -4.97 -0.36 16.65
CA VAL A 225 -6.02 -1.03 15.85
C VAL A 225 -7.42 -0.66 16.35
N TYR A 226 -7.59 -0.53 17.66
CA TYR A 226 -8.89 -0.23 18.27
C TYR A 226 -9.07 1.24 18.67
N ASP A 227 -8.07 2.07 18.42
CA ASP A 227 -8.06 3.51 18.75
C ASP A 227 -8.38 3.79 20.23
N ARG A 228 -7.67 3.11 21.14
CA ARG A 228 -7.93 3.13 22.58
C ARG A 228 -6.68 3.43 23.39
#